data_550640b9d479c8aef50a25a8b27f92cb
#
_entry.id   550640b9d479c8aef50a25a8b27f92cb
#
_cell.length_a   1.000
_cell.length_b   1.000
_cell.length_c   1.000
_cell.angle_alpha   90.00
_cell.angle_beta   90.00
_cell.angle_gamma   90.00
#
_symmetry.space_group_name_H-M   'P 1'
#
loop_
_entity.id
_entity.type
_entity.pdbx_description
1 polymer ?
#
loop_
_entity_poly.entity_id
_entity_poly.type
_entity_poly.pdbx_seq_one_letter_code
_entity_poly.pdbx_strand_id
1 'polypeptide(L)'
;MPKPTTLRTTQDDARENQQIAKFGLAAREGRSNKYTPDADLLCEGAQYEVELKTSDVAKKQISTARGVTFKKIEEWRKVQVWIFSQYERPNRLTGENYVLFPEQMEPYYKKLEDKIQKGTKKRAGLDDWNYAKSALVAIGFDNTVLNKLDYAFNHKGCALNDPKIPWSYVATNGTRVSSAAELREIVKRYYSRQGFTNREQCL
;
A
#
# COMPACT_ATOMS: atom_id res chain seq x y z
N MET A 1 3.12 13.57 37.43
CA MET A 1 2.22 13.79 36.29
C MET A 1 2.86 13.18 35.04
N PRO A 2 2.22 12.25 34.33
CA PRO A 2 2.76 11.71 33.08
C PRO A 2 2.76 12.84 32.04
N LYS A 3 3.88 13.01 31.32
CA LYS A 3 3.99 13.93 30.21
C LYS A 3 3.00 13.52 29.11
N PRO A 4 2.23 14.46 28.52
CA PRO A 4 1.36 14.12 27.41
C PRO A 4 2.23 13.60 26.26
N THR A 5 1.95 12.40 25.81
CA THR A 5 2.55 11.81 24.61
C THR A 5 1.95 12.55 23.43
N THR A 6 2.60 13.62 22.98
CA THR A 6 2.26 14.22 21.69
C THR A 6 2.56 13.20 20.62
N LEU A 7 1.51 12.62 20.05
CA LEU A 7 1.59 11.84 18.82
C LEU A 7 2.28 12.73 17.78
N ARG A 8 3.53 12.43 17.46
CA ARG A 8 4.23 13.09 16.35
C ARG A 8 3.53 12.68 15.08
N THR A 9 2.74 13.55 14.51
CA THR A 9 2.22 13.41 13.15
C THR A 9 3.43 13.22 12.23
N THR A 10 3.53 12.08 11.58
CA THR A 10 4.63 11.82 10.65
C THR A 10 4.46 12.71 9.41
N GLN A 11 5.53 12.94 8.65
CA GLN A 11 5.41 13.71 7.39
C GLN A 11 4.48 13.04 6.38
N ASP A 12 4.38 11.71 6.43
CA ASP A 12 3.50 10.93 5.57
C ASP A 12 2.04 11.20 5.93
N ASP A 13 1.69 11.22 7.23
CA ASP A 13 0.32 11.56 7.70
C ASP A 13 -0.12 12.96 7.23
N ALA A 14 0.78 13.96 7.28
CA ALA A 14 0.47 15.31 6.83
C ALA A 14 0.14 15.37 5.32
N ARG A 15 0.81 14.57 4.50
CA ARG A 15 0.58 14.49 3.05
C ARG A 15 -0.69 13.73 2.71
N GLU A 16 -0.94 12.62 3.41
CA GLU A 16 -2.19 11.87 3.30
C GLU A 16 -3.40 12.74 3.66
N ASN A 17 -3.32 13.52 4.75
CA ASN A 17 -4.38 14.45 5.15
C ASN A 17 -4.64 15.52 4.08
N GLN A 18 -3.59 16.01 3.40
CA GLN A 18 -3.77 16.94 2.27
C GLN A 18 -4.46 16.27 1.07
N GLN A 19 -4.14 15.00 0.75
CA GLN A 19 -4.84 14.25 -0.29
C GLN A 19 -6.29 14.04 0.09
N ILE A 20 -6.57 13.62 1.34
CA ILE A 20 -7.92 13.43 1.87
C ILE A 20 -8.75 14.71 1.71
N ALA A 21 -8.21 15.85 2.16
CA ALA A 21 -8.89 17.15 2.05
C ALA A 21 -9.09 17.57 0.58
N LYS A 22 -8.05 17.43 -0.26
CA LYS A 22 -8.10 17.83 -1.67
C LYS A 22 -9.14 17.06 -2.47
N PHE A 23 -9.26 15.76 -2.23
CA PHE A 23 -10.14 14.87 -2.98
C PHE A 23 -11.48 14.59 -2.27
N GLY A 24 -11.73 15.21 -1.11
CA GLY A 24 -12.96 15.05 -0.34
C GLY A 24 -13.22 13.60 0.05
N LEU A 25 -12.18 12.93 0.53
CA LEU A 25 -12.22 11.55 1.01
C LEU A 25 -12.63 11.51 2.48
N ALA A 26 -13.18 10.39 2.93
CA ALA A 26 -13.39 10.11 4.34
C ALA A 26 -12.14 9.42 4.92
N ALA A 27 -11.54 10.02 5.95
CA ALA A 27 -10.42 9.40 6.66
C ALA A 27 -10.90 8.17 7.43
N ARG A 28 -10.12 7.10 7.40
CA ARG A 28 -10.38 5.92 8.26
C ARG A 28 -9.74 6.14 9.63
N GLU A 29 -10.56 6.15 10.67
CA GLU A 29 -10.09 6.21 12.05
C GLU A 29 -9.59 4.85 12.54
N GLY A 30 -8.63 4.87 13.48
CA GLY A 30 -8.21 3.65 14.19
C GLY A 30 -7.42 2.65 13.33
N ARG A 31 -6.48 3.11 12.50
CA ARG A 31 -5.59 2.25 11.69
C ARG A 31 -4.75 1.31 12.56
N SER A 32 -5.38 0.29 13.13
CA SER A 32 -4.68 -0.76 13.91
C SER A 32 -4.04 -1.83 13.03
N ASN A 33 -4.42 -1.92 11.76
CA ASN A 33 -3.98 -2.95 10.85
C ASN A 33 -3.24 -2.35 9.64
N LYS A 34 -2.00 -2.77 9.42
CA LYS A 34 -1.15 -2.38 8.28
C LYS A 34 -1.72 -2.74 6.88
N TYR A 35 -2.84 -3.43 6.84
CA TYR A 35 -3.54 -3.82 5.61
C TYR A 35 -4.76 -2.94 5.30
N THR A 36 -5.19 -2.10 6.24
CA THR A 36 -6.32 -1.20 6.05
C THR A 36 -5.99 -0.14 5.00
N PRO A 37 -6.86 0.10 4.01
CA PRO A 37 -6.72 1.21 3.07
C PRO A 37 -6.66 2.58 3.78
N ASP A 38 -6.11 3.57 3.11
CA ASP A 38 -5.83 4.87 3.72
C ASP A 38 -7.08 5.73 3.92
N ALA A 39 -8.07 5.63 3.03
CA ALA A 39 -9.29 6.44 3.07
C ALA A 39 -10.44 5.75 2.32
N ASP A 40 -11.62 6.38 2.36
CA ASP A 40 -12.80 6.00 1.59
C ASP A 40 -13.26 7.15 0.70
N LEU A 41 -13.67 6.83 -0.53
CA LEU A 41 -14.37 7.72 -1.44
C LEU A 41 -15.86 7.39 -1.43
N LEU A 42 -16.69 8.35 -1.03
CA LEU A 42 -18.13 8.24 -1.13
C LEU A 42 -18.60 8.85 -2.46
N CYS A 43 -19.23 8.05 -3.30
CA CYS A 43 -19.71 8.46 -4.61
C CYS A 43 -21.03 7.77 -4.94
N GLU A 44 -22.09 8.53 -5.15
CA GLU A 44 -23.46 8.06 -5.52
C GLU A 44 -24.01 6.93 -4.63
N GLY A 45 -23.77 7.02 -3.33
CA GLY A 45 -24.24 6.02 -2.37
C GLY A 45 -23.36 4.78 -2.25
N ALA A 46 -22.32 4.66 -3.08
CA ALA A 46 -21.29 3.63 -2.95
C ALA A 46 -20.06 4.15 -2.21
N GLN A 47 -19.37 3.25 -1.52
CA GLN A 47 -18.11 3.50 -0.82
C GLN A 47 -17.00 2.71 -1.52
N TYR A 48 -15.90 3.39 -1.88
CA TYR A 48 -14.74 2.81 -2.53
C TYR A 48 -13.52 2.94 -1.65
N GLU A 49 -12.80 1.85 -1.44
CA GLU A 49 -11.55 1.84 -0.70
C GLU A 49 -10.44 2.54 -1.48
N VAL A 50 -9.73 3.45 -0.82
CA VAL A 50 -8.70 4.29 -1.44
C VAL A 50 -7.35 4.08 -0.76
N GLU A 51 -6.33 3.79 -1.55
CA GLU A 51 -4.92 3.80 -1.12
C GLU A 51 -4.24 5.08 -1.63
N LEU A 52 -3.54 5.78 -0.75
CA LEU A 52 -2.90 7.06 -1.02
C LEU A 52 -1.39 6.90 -1.08
N LYS A 53 -0.77 7.44 -2.11
CA LYS A 53 0.69 7.44 -2.22
C LYS A 53 1.19 8.80 -2.66
N THR A 54 2.30 9.23 -2.06
CA THR A 54 2.95 10.49 -2.42
C THR A 54 4.40 10.30 -2.81
N SER A 55 4.88 11.19 -3.68
CA SER A 55 6.29 11.25 -4.07
C SER A 55 6.76 12.70 -4.18
N ASP A 56 7.98 12.96 -3.74
CA ASP A 56 8.67 14.23 -4.01
C ASP A 56 8.84 14.42 -5.52
N VAL A 57 8.57 15.62 -6.04
CA VAL A 57 8.73 15.96 -7.48
C VAL A 57 10.12 15.66 -8.02
N ALA A 58 11.15 15.76 -7.18
CA ALA A 58 12.52 15.43 -7.57
C ALA A 58 12.76 13.93 -7.72
N LYS A 59 11.84 13.08 -7.25
CA LYS A 59 11.98 11.63 -7.30
C LYS A 59 11.23 11.05 -8.49
N LYS A 60 11.89 10.15 -9.21
CA LYS A 60 11.29 9.41 -10.34
C LYS A 60 10.52 8.16 -9.90
N GLN A 61 10.45 7.87 -8.61
CA GLN A 61 9.88 6.65 -8.05
C GLN A 61 9.10 6.96 -6.77
N ILE A 62 8.04 6.21 -6.56
CA ILE A 62 7.14 6.30 -5.41
C ILE A 62 7.40 5.10 -4.49
N SER A 63 7.57 5.35 -3.21
CA SER A 63 7.58 4.30 -2.17
C SER A 63 6.17 3.77 -1.97
N THR A 64 6.02 2.46 -1.87
CA THR A 64 4.68 1.88 -1.68
C THR A 64 4.43 1.40 -0.25
N ALA A 65 5.20 0.45 0.25
CA ALA A 65 5.11 -0.02 1.63
C ALA A 65 6.37 -0.79 2.04
N ARG A 66 6.60 -0.92 3.34
CA ARG A 66 7.64 -1.80 3.88
C ARG A 66 7.09 -3.21 4.05
N GLY A 67 7.95 -4.21 3.82
CA GLY A 67 7.62 -5.60 4.09
C GLY A 67 6.47 -6.14 3.24
N VAL A 68 6.45 -5.84 1.94
CA VAL A 68 5.41 -6.30 1.01
C VAL A 68 5.53 -7.80 0.78
N THR A 69 4.52 -8.54 1.18
CA THR A 69 4.35 -10.00 1.02
C THR A 69 3.26 -10.31 0.01
N PHE A 70 3.08 -11.58 -0.37
CA PHE A 70 1.92 -12.03 -1.15
C PHE A 70 0.59 -11.60 -0.51
N LYS A 71 0.44 -11.78 0.80
CA LYS A 71 -0.76 -11.35 1.53
C LYS A 71 -1.03 -9.85 1.37
N LYS A 72 0.02 -9.00 1.44
CA LYS A 72 -0.16 -7.55 1.23
C LYS A 72 -0.58 -7.23 -0.20
N ILE A 73 -0.08 -7.97 -1.20
CA ILE A 73 -0.48 -7.80 -2.60
C ILE A 73 -1.94 -8.23 -2.80
N GLU A 74 -2.38 -9.31 -2.17
CA GLU A 74 -3.78 -9.75 -2.21
C GLU A 74 -4.72 -8.70 -1.59
N GLU A 75 -4.34 -8.10 -0.46
CA GLU A 75 -5.10 -6.98 0.13
C GLU A 75 -5.12 -5.75 -0.80
N TRP A 76 -4.02 -5.44 -1.44
CA TRP A 76 -3.97 -4.34 -2.42
C TRP A 76 -4.86 -4.57 -3.65
N ARG A 77 -5.07 -5.83 -4.08
CA ARG A 77 -6.01 -6.15 -5.17
C ARG A 77 -7.46 -5.84 -4.83
N LYS A 78 -7.79 -5.77 -3.53
CA LYS A 78 -9.13 -5.38 -3.07
C LYS A 78 -9.34 -3.87 -3.07
N VAL A 79 -8.25 -3.10 -3.03
CA VAL A 79 -8.31 -1.64 -3.09
C VAL A 79 -8.85 -1.20 -4.45
N GLN A 80 -9.93 -0.43 -4.42
CA GLN A 80 -10.68 -0.06 -5.61
C GLN A 80 -10.11 1.16 -6.31
N VAL A 81 -9.47 2.06 -5.57
CA VAL A 81 -8.94 3.32 -6.12
C VAL A 81 -7.56 3.60 -5.53
N TRP A 82 -6.60 3.86 -6.39
CA TRP A 82 -5.27 4.32 -6.00
C TRP A 82 -5.07 5.77 -6.42
N ILE A 83 -4.65 6.63 -5.50
CA ILE A 83 -4.36 8.04 -5.79
C ILE A 83 -2.89 8.30 -5.53
N PHE A 84 -2.19 8.70 -6.59
CA PHE A 84 -0.79 9.07 -6.56
C PHE A 84 -0.66 10.58 -6.70
N SER A 85 0.07 11.22 -5.79
CA SER A 85 0.28 12.68 -5.82
C SER A 85 1.75 13.04 -5.71
N GLN A 86 2.17 14.09 -6.40
CA GLN A 86 3.46 14.70 -6.18
C GLN A 86 3.37 15.83 -5.16
N TYR A 87 4.45 15.99 -4.39
CA TYR A 87 4.60 17.10 -3.47
C TYR A 87 5.96 17.81 -3.66
N GLU A 88 5.99 19.08 -3.33
CA GLU A 88 7.20 19.87 -3.14
C GLU A 88 7.49 19.99 -1.65
N ARG A 89 8.77 20.06 -1.30
CA ARG A 89 9.16 20.25 0.09
C ARG A 89 8.75 21.64 0.61
N PRO A 90 8.35 21.78 1.88
CA PRO A 90 8.37 20.71 2.89
C PRO A 90 7.23 19.68 2.75
N ASN A 91 6.01 20.04 2.33
CA ASN A 91 4.87 19.10 2.22
C ASN A 91 3.74 19.59 1.31
N ARG A 92 3.95 20.54 0.40
CA ARG A 92 2.89 21.06 -0.46
C ARG A 92 2.59 20.12 -1.61
N LEU A 93 1.35 19.64 -1.74
CA LEU A 93 0.92 18.89 -2.91
C LEU A 93 0.97 19.78 -4.17
N THR A 94 1.51 19.22 -5.24
CA THR A 94 1.52 19.85 -6.56
C THR A 94 0.23 19.58 -7.34
N GLY A 95 0.16 20.05 -8.59
CA GLY A 95 -0.94 19.73 -9.50
C GLY A 95 -0.89 18.35 -10.13
N GLU A 96 0.22 17.61 -9.97
CA GLU A 96 0.39 16.28 -10.57
C GLU A 96 -0.20 15.21 -9.67
N ASN A 97 -1.42 14.77 -10.01
CA ASN A 97 -2.12 13.69 -9.31
C ASN A 97 -2.74 12.76 -10.35
N TYR A 98 -2.67 11.47 -10.09
CA TYR A 98 -3.20 10.43 -10.97
C TYR A 98 -4.00 9.40 -10.18
N VAL A 99 -5.07 8.92 -10.80
CA VAL A 99 -5.89 7.82 -10.32
C VAL A 99 -5.58 6.58 -11.14
N LEU A 100 -5.37 5.45 -10.47
CA LEU A 100 -5.26 4.13 -11.08
C LEU A 100 -6.30 3.18 -10.44
N PHE A 101 -6.77 2.25 -11.22
CA PHE A 101 -7.72 1.22 -10.84
C PHE A 101 -7.05 -0.16 -10.80
N PRO A 102 -7.72 -1.19 -10.25
CA PRO A 102 -7.14 -2.53 -10.07
C PRO A 102 -6.45 -3.09 -11.31
N GLU A 103 -7.07 -3.00 -12.49
CA GLU A 103 -6.50 -3.54 -13.73
C GLU A 103 -5.22 -2.80 -14.14
N GLN A 104 -5.15 -1.52 -13.86
CA GLN A 104 -3.96 -0.71 -14.14
C GLN A 104 -2.83 -0.99 -13.13
N MET A 105 -3.16 -1.49 -11.94
CA MET A 105 -2.19 -1.89 -10.92
C MET A 105 -1.73 -3.35 -11.05
N GLU A 106 -2.49 -4.22 -11.71
CA GLU A 106 -2.18 -5.65 -11.81
C GLU A 106 -0.82 -5.99 -12.43
N PRO A 107 -0.34 -5.30 -13.50
CA PRO A 107 1.02 -5.54 -14.02
C PRO A 107 2.12 -5.24 -12.99
N TYR A 108 1.89 -4.25 -12.12
CA TYR A 108 2.80 -3.95 -11.03
C TYR A 108 2.78 -5.04 -9.95
N TYR A 109 1.62 -5.54 -9.58
CA TYR A 109 1.47 -6.63 -8.61
C TYR A 109 2.16 -7.90 -9.09
N LYS A 110 1.94 -8.32 -10.32
CA LYS A 110 2.63 -9.48 -10.94
C LYS A 110 4.14 -9.36 -10.87
N LYS A 111 4.67 -8.17 -11.16
CA LYS A 111 6.11 -7.90 -11.04
C LYS A 111 6.63 -8.04 -9.61
N LEU A 112 5.85 -7.67 -8.60
CA LEU A 112 6.22 -7.85 -7.20
C LEU A 112 6.19 -9.33 -6.80
N GLU A 113 5.15 -10.06 -7.21
CA GLU A 113 5.00 -11.49 -6.97
C GLU A 113 6.18 -12.27 -7.57
N ASP A 114 6.54 -11.99 -8.82
CA ASP A 114 7.72 -12.59 -9.47
C ASP A 114 9.00 -12.34 -8.68
N LYS A 115 9.18 -11.13 -8.14
CA LYS A 115 10.34 -10.82 -7.30
C LYS A 115 10.35 -11.60 -5.99
N ILE A 116 9.18 -11.73 -5.34
CA ILE A 116 9.04 -12.51 -4.11
C ILE A 116 9.31 -13.98 -4.40
N GLN A 117 8.73 -14.55 -5.47
CA GLN A 117 8.96 -15.94 -5.87
C GLN A 117 10.43 -16.22 -6.18
N LYS A 118 11.11 -15.33 -6.94
CA LYS A 118 12.55 -15.45 -7.20
C LYS A 118 13.38 -15.37 -5.92
N GLY A 119 12.99 -14.52 -5.00
CA GLY A 119 13.60 -14.43 -3.67
C GLY A 119 13.42 -15.71 -2.86
N THR A 120 12.21 -16.30 -2.90
CA THR A 120 11.87 -17.54 -2.19
C THR A 120 12.62 -18.74 -2.77
N LYS A 121 12.73 -18.86 -4.11
CA LYS A 121 13.48 -19.94 -4.76
C LYS A 121 14.98 -19.92 -4.45
N LYS A 122 15.56 -18.75 -4.18
CA LYS A 122 16.95 -18.61 -3.72
C LYS A 122 17.17 -19.05 -2.27
N ARG A 123 16.10 -19.40 -1.57
CA ARG A 123 16.08 -19.91 -0.19
C ARG A 123 15.91 -21.44 -0.15
N ALA A 124 16.60 -22.16 -0.99
CA ALA A 124 16.86 -23.55 -0.71
C ALA A 124 17.49 -23.65 0.69
N GLY A 125 16.75 -24.16 1.67
CA GLY A 125 17.21 -24.22 3.05
C GLY A 125 16.18 -23.77 4.12
N LEU A 126 14.97 -23.32 3.74
CA LEU A 126 13.95 -22.97 4.74
C LEU A 126 13.47 -24.20 5.53
N ASP A 127 13.34 -25.34 4.84
CA ASP A 127 12.98 -26.60 5.49
C ASP A 127 14.12 -27.08 6.40
N ASP A 128 15.39 -26.93 5.95
CA ASP A 128 16.58 -27.20 6.75
C ASP A 128 16.66 -26.29 7.97
N TRP A 129 16.27 -25.01 7.83
CA TRP A 129 16.20 -24.08 8.96
C TRP A 129 15.13 -24.48 9.96
N ASN A 130 13.92 -24.83 9.51
CA ASN A 130 12.84 -25.27 10.39
C ASN A 130 13.22 -26.53 11.18
N TYR A 131 13.91 -27.47 10.53
CA TYR A 131 14.46 -28.64 11.18
C TYR A 131 15.54 -28.28 12.21
N ALA A 132 16.51 -27.45 11.84
CA ALA A 132 17.57 -26.98 12.71
C ALA A 132 17.03 -26.19 13.90
N LYS A 133 16.02 -25.34 13.69
CA LYS A 133 15.35 -24.58 14.76
C LYS A 133 14.70 -25.52 15.77
N SER A 134 14.00 -26.54 15.31
CA SER A 134 13.37 -27.53 16.18
C SER A 134 14.41 -28.27 17.03
N ALA A 135 15.56 -28.64 16.44
CA ALA A 135 16.66 -29.26 17.16
C ALA A 135 17.31 -28.30 18.19
N LEU A 136 17.50 -27.03 17.84
CA LEU A 136 18.04 -26.00 18.74
C LEU A 136 17.11 -25.74 19.94
N VAL A 137 15.78 -25.69 19.72
CA VAL A 137 14.78 -25.60 20.81
C VAL A 137 14.89 -26.81 21.74
N ALA A 138 15.02 -28.01 21.19
CA ALA A 138 15.10 -29.25 21.96
C ALA A 138 16.32 -29.31 22.90
N ILE A 139 17.41 -28.66 22.55
CA ILE A 139 18.63 -28.57 23.40
C ILE A 139 18.65 -27.30 24.28
N GLY A 140 17.53 -26.56 24.37
CA GLY A 140 17.40 -25.40 25.26
C GLY A 140 18.06 -24.11 24.77
N PHE A 141 18.22 -23.94 23.45
CA PHE A 141 18.77 -22.70 22.91
C PHE A 141 17.87 -21.50 23.16
N ASP A 142 18.45 -20.31 23.36
CA ASP A 142 17.70 -19.10 23.72
C ASP A 142 16.67 -18.73 22.64
N ASN A 143 15.40 -18.74 23.02
CA ASN A 143 14.28 -18.40 22.15
C ASN A 143 14.35 -16.97 21.59
N THR A 144 14.98 -16.02 22.30
CA THR A 144 15.14 -14.64 21.82
C THR A 144 16.06 -14.58 20.61
N VAL A 145 17.14 -15.35 20.64
CA VAL A 145 18.07 -15.48 19.51
C VAL A 145 17.43 -16.23 18.36
N LEU A 146 16.72 -17.33 18.65
CA LEU A 146 15.98 -18.12 17.64
C LEU A 146 14.92 -17.29 16.92
N ASN A 147 14.19 -16.46 17.64
CA ASN A 147 13.17 -15.58 17.04
C ASN A 147 13.79 -14.51 16.14
N LYS A 148 14.98 -13.97 16.49
CA LYS A 148 15.71 -13.04 15.60
C LYS A 148 16.20 -13.73 14.33
N LEU A 149 16.72 -14.95 14.45
CA LEU A 149 17.15 -15.76 13.33
C LEU A 149 15.95 -16.16 12.44
N ASP A 150 14.86 -16.58 13.07
CA ASP A 150 13.61 -16.93 12.38
C ASP A 150 13.06 -15.73 11.60
N TYR A 151 13.04 -14.55 12.20
CA TYR A 151 12.70 -13.32 11.50
C TYR A 151 13.62 -13.09 10.29
N ALA A 152 14.92 -13.25 10.45
CA ALA A 152 15.88 -13.07 9.38
C ALA A 152 15.71 -14.10 8.25
N PHE A 153 15.41 -15.36 8.60
CA PHE A 153 15.16 -16.44 7.64
C PHE A 153 13.79 -16.30 6.97
N ASN A 154 12.74 -16.03 7.70
CA ASN A 154 11.37 -15.99 7.18
C ASN A 154 11.04 -14.69 6.42
N HIS A 155 11.73 -13.59 6.71
CA HIS A 155 11.46 -12.30 6.07
C HIS A 155 12.42 -11.94 4.94
N LYS A 156 13.63 -12.47 4.96
CA LYS A 156 14.64 -12.20 3.92
C LYS A 156 14.30 -12.93 2.62
N GLY A 157 13.56 -12.28 1.68
CA GLY A 157 13.17 -12.79 0.37
C GLY A 157 11.70 -13.21 0.23
N CYS A 158 10.94 -13.35 1.35
CA CYS A 158 9.48 -13.53 1.31
C CYS A 158 8.74 -12.17 1.38
N ALA A 159 9.47 -11.10 1.62
CA ALA A 159 8.95 -9.74 1.63
C ALA A 159 9.88 -8.79 0.90
N LEU A 160 9.31 -7.86 0.15
CA LEU A 160 10.04 -6.78 -0.48
C LEU A 160 10.07 -5.58 0.46
N ASN A 161 11.27 -5.06 0.74
CA ASN A 161 11.39 -3.84 1.52
C ASN A 161 11.24 -2.63 0.61
N ASP A 162 10.15 -1.90 0.78
CA ASP A 162 9.84 -0.65 0.10
C ASP A 162 9.98 -0.75 -1.45
N PRO A 163 9.21 -1.64 -2.11
CA PRO A 163 9.24 -1.74 -3.56
C PRO A 163 8.74 -0.43 -4.17
N LYS A 164 9.43 0.01 -5.21
CA LYS A 164 9.14 1.28 -5.88
C LYS A 164 8.26 1.10 -7.11
N ILE A 165 7.30 2.01 -7.29
CA ILE A 165 6.59 2.18 -8.55
C ILE A 165 7.16 3.38 -9.30
N PRO A 166 7.54 3.26 -10.58
CA PRO A 166 8.04 4.38 -11.35
C PRO A 166 6.95 5.45 -11.53
N TRP A 167 7.29 6.73 -11.40
CA TRP A 167 6.34 7.80 -11.66
C TRP A 167 5.85 7.79 -13.12
N SER A 168 6.73 7.44 -14.06
CA SER A 168 6.36 7.27 -15.46
C SER A 168 5.28 6.20 -15.67
N TYR A 169 5.32 5.10 -14.89
CA TYR A 169 4.27 4.08 -14.94
C TYR A 169 2.92 4.67 -14.52
N VAL A 170 2.90 5.43 -13.43
CA VAL A 170 1.69 6.08 -12.91
C VAL A 170 1.14 7.09 -13.92
N ALA A 171 2.00 7.93 -14.48
CA ALA A 171 1.61 8.96 -15.47
C ALA A 171 1.13 8.36 -16.79
N THR A 172 1.69 7.21 -17.23
CA THR A 172 1.30 6.55 -18.47
C THR A 172 -0.01 5.77 -18.35
N ASN A 173 -0.23 5.11 -17.21
CA ASN A 173 -1.37 4.21 -17.02
C ASN A 173 -2.52 4.84 -16.24
N GLY A 174 -2.27 5.92 -15.48
CA GLY A 174 -3.27 6.60 -14.68
C GLY A 174 -4.02 7.68 -15.41
N THR A 175 -5.16 8.06 -14.86
CA THR A 175 -5.93 9.23 -15.31
C THR A 175 -5.58 10.42 -14.42
N ARG A 176 -5.17 11.53 -15.01
CA ARG A 176 -4.88 12.77 -14.27
C ARG A 176 -6.14 13.27 -13.58
N VAL A 177 -6.00 13.77 -12.34
CA VAL A 177 -7.10 14.30 -11.54
C VAL A 177 -6.66 15.54 -10.77
N SER A 178 -7.51 16.57 -10.75
CA SER A 178 -7.21 17.87 -10.13
C SER A 178 -8.10 18.22 -8.94
N SER A 179 -9.31 17.64 -8.86
CA SER A 179 -10.32 17.97 -7.86
C SER A 179 -11.14 16.77 -7.39
N ALA A 180 -11.86 16.96 -6.29
CA ALA A 180 -12.80 15.96 -5.75
C ALA A 180 -13.96 15.66 -6.72
N ALA A 181 -14.47 16.66 -7.44
CA ALA A 181 -15.53 16.48 -8.42
C ALA A 181 -15.06 15.62 -9.60
N GLU A 182 -13.90 15.94 -10.14
CA GLU A 182 -13.28 15.19 -11.24
C GLU A 182 -12.98 13.74 -10.83
N LEU A 183 -12.48 13.51 -9.61
CA LEU A 183 -12.27 12.17 -9.07
C LEU A 183 -13.54 11.34 -9.09
N ARG A 184 -14.65 11.89 -8.58
CA ARG A 184 -15.95 11.20 -8.56
C ARG A 184 -16.44 10.84 -9.96
N GLU A 185 -16.31 11.76 -10.91
CA GLU A 185 -16.68 11.50 -12.31
C GLU A 185 -15.83 10.41 -12.96
N ILE A 186 -14.53 10.39 -12.68
CA ILE A 186 -13.60 9.35 -13.16
C ILE A 186 -14.02 7.99 -12.59
N VAL A 187 -14.22 7.90 -11.28
CA VAL A 187 -14.59 6.65 -10.58
C VAL A 187 -15.95 6.16 -11.05
N LYS A 188 -16.95 7.04 -11.11
CA LYS A 188 -18.27 6.72 -11.64
C LYS A 188 -18.19 6.13 -13.05
N ARG A 189 -17.49 6.81 -13.97
CA ARG A 189 -17.35 6.38 -15.36
C ARG A 189 -16.65 5.02 -15.46
N TYR A 190 -15.65 4.78 -14.63
CA TYR A 190 -14.92 3.53 -14.61
C TYR A 190 -15.83 2.36 -14.19
N TYR A 191 -16.49 2.46 -13.04
CA TYR A 191 -17.32 1.39 -12.51
C TYR A 191 -18.65 1.19 -13.27
N SER A 192 -19.23 2.24 -13.84
CA SER A 192 -20.40 2.11 -14.72
C SER A 192 -20.09 1.28 -15.98
N ARG A 193 -18.87 1.38 -16.53
CA ARG A 193 -18.45 0.57 -17.68
C ARG A 193 -18.21 -0.90 -17.36
N GLN A 194 -17.95 -1.22 -16.11
CA GLN A 194 -17.75 -2.58 -15.62
C GLN A 194 -19.07 -3.31 -15.32
N GLY A 195 -20.22 -2.64 -15.48
CA GLY A 195 -21.53 -3.21 -15.16
C GLY A 195 -21.83 -3.28 -13.67
N PHE A 196 -21.02 -2.66 -12.83
CA PHE A 196 -21.31 -2.52 -11.40
C PHE A 196 -22.43 -1.49 -11.20
N THR A 197 -23.68 -1.92 -11.28
CA THR A 197 -24.79 -1.12 -10.76
C THR A 197 -24.79 -1.21 -9.24
N ASN A 198 -25.07 -0.08 -8.57
CA ASN A 198 -24.98 0.20 -7.12
C ASN A 198 -25.73 -0.78 -6.17
N ARG A 199 -26.10 -1.99 -6.58
CA ARG A 199 -26.96 -2.90 -5.78
C ARG A 199 -26.25 -4.03 -5.06
N GLU A 200 -24.97 -4.33 -5.36
CA GLU A 200 -24.32 -5.55 -4.83
C GLU A 200 -23.23 -5.32 -3.77
N GLN A 201 -22.96 -4.08 -3.38
CA GLN A 201 -21.91 -3.79 -2.36
C GLN A 201 -22.46 -3.46 -0.95
N CYS A 202 -23.74 -3.68 -0.69
CA CYS A 202 -24.36 -3.50 0.64
C CYS A 202 -24.76 -4.84 1.30
N LEU A 203 -23.92 -5.87 1.21
CA LEU A 203 -24.08 -7.09 2.01
C LEU A 203 -22.78 -7.43 2.75
#